data_bcd307cf0f3fed0768828a4e0da179ba
#
_entry.id   bcd307cf0f3fed0768828a4e0da179ba
#
_cell.length_a   1.000
_cell.length_b   1.000
_cell.length_c   1.000
_cell.angle_alpha   90.00
_cell.angle_beta   90.00
_cell.angle_gamma   90.00
#
_symmetry.space_group_name_H-M   'P 1'
#
loop_
_entity.id
_entity.type
_entity.pdbx_description
1 polymer ?
#
loop_
_entity_poly.entity_id
_entity_poly.type
_entity_poly.pdbx_seq_one_letter_code
_entity_poly.pdbx_strand_id
1 'polypeptide(L)'
;MTVFIMHYTGTVWRPPYEAWSALLQVTAGCTHHQCKFCTLYDDVPFKFRTSPMEEIEADLRELYCFTPDVTRIFLVGANPFVLTTEKLRKIAYTAKQYLHRLQTIGCFARITDITPKSIEELKHLRSCGYNGITIGVETGDDEALSFMHKGYTSSDILEQCHKL
;
A
#
# COMPACT_ATOMS: atom_id res chain seq x y z
N MET A 1 -1.19 14.36 29.02
CA MET A 1 -0.52 14.44 27.70
C MET A 1 -0.72 13.11 27.02
N THR A 2 -1.65 13.03 26.07
CA THR A 2 -1.94 11.76 25.35
C THR A 2 -0.79 11.53 24.38
N VAL A 3 -0.07 10.42 24.56
CA VAL A 3 1.00 10.04 23.64
C VAL A 3 0.35 9.42 22.41
N PHE A 4 0.63 9.98 21.24
CA PHE A 4 0.22 9.44 19.96
C PHE A 4 1.05 8.20 19.64
N ILE A 5 0.44 7.04 19.55
CA ILE A 5 1.15 5.76 19.33
C ILE A 5 0.54 5.06 18.12
N MET A 6 1.03 5.39 16.94
CA MET A 6 0.76 4.58 15.74
C MET A 6 1.67 3.34 15.73
N HIS A 7 1.13 2.20 15.29
CA HIS A 7 1.87 0.93 15.23
C HIS A 7 2.80 0.85 13.99
N TYR A 8 3.66 1.87 13.80
CA TYR A 8 4.62 1.85 12.71
C TYR A 8 5.79 0.93 13.02
N THR A 9 6.14 0.12 12.02
CA THR A 9 7.31 -0.78 12.06
C THR A 9 8.23 -0.47 10.89
N GLY A 10 9.48 -0.15 11.18
CA GLY A 10 10.47 0.28 10.19
C GLY A 10 10.20 1.69 9.66
N THR A 11 10.95 2.09 8.67
CA THR A 11 10.80 3.40 8.04
C THR A 11 9.53 3.46 7.19
N VAL A 12 8.74 4.51 7.38
CA VAL A 12 7.49 4.74 6.65
C VAL A 12 7.74 5.71 5.50
N TRP A 13 7.35 5.31 4.31
CA TRP A 13 7.52 6.08 3.07
C TRP A 13 6.17 6.43 2.45
N ARG A 14 6.11 7.61 1.82
CA ARG A 14 4.99 8.03 0.97
C ARG A 14 5.48 8.84 -0.21
N PRO A 15 4.78 8.84 -1.35
CA PRO A 15 5.15 9.69 -2.47
C PRO A 15 4.84 11.17 -2.14
N PRO A 16 5.59 12.15 -2.70
CA PRO A 16 5.42 13.57 -2.39
C PRO A 16 3.99 14.10 -2.60
N TYR A 17 3.29 13.60 -3.61
CA TYR A 17 1.91 14.01 -3.89
C TYR A 17 0.88 13.46 -2.88
N GLU A 18 1.27 12.56 -1.98
CA GLU A 18 0.47 12.10 -0.83
C GLU A 18 0.81 12.84 0.47
N ALA A 19 1.48 14.00 0.39
CA ALA A 19 1.93 14.76 1.56
C ALA A 19 0.79 15.09 2.54
N TRP A 20 -0.44 15.25 2.06
CA TRP A 20 -1.63 15.58 2.84
C TRP A 20 -2.50 14.38 3.23
N SER A 21 -2.16 13.17 2.79
CA SER A 21 -2.86 11.95 3.18
C SER A 21 -2.47 11.53 4.60
N ALA A 22 -3.43 11.07 5.39
CA ALA A 22 -3.12 10.37 6.62
C ALA A 22 -2.53 9.00 6.29
N LEU A 23 -1.54 8.56 7.06
CA LEU A 23 -0.83 7.30 6.79
C LEU A 23 -1.39 6.19 7.68
N LEU A 24 -1.62 5.03 7.09
CA LEU A 24 -2.06 3.83 7.80
C LEU A 24 -1.18 2.65 7.39
N GLN A 25 -0.41 2.10 8.34
CA GLN A 25 0.43 0.94 8.03
C GLN A 25 -0.38 -0.34 8.06
N VAL A 26 -0.41 -1.04 6.92
CA VAL A 26 -1.13 -2.32 6.77
C VAL A 26 -0.19 -3.47 6.41
N THR A 27 1.03 -3.15 6.01
CA THR A 27 2.12 -4.10 5.77
C THR A 27 3.45 -3.50 6.21
N ALA A 28 4.44 -4.34 6.50
CA ALA A 28 5.83 -3.93 6.71
C ALA A 28 6.78 -4.87 5.97
N GLY A 29 7.90 -4.35 5.49
CA GLY A 29 8.81 -5.09 4.62
C GLY A 29 8.27 -5.23 3.19
N CYS A 30 8.98 -5.95 2.33
CA CYS A 30 8.65 -6.12 0.91
C CYS A 30 8.56 -7.61 0.55
N THR A 31 7.49 -8.03 -0.14
CA THR A 31 7.31 -9.44 -0.57
C THR A 31 8.41 -9.91 -1.52
N HIS A 32 8.98 -9.01 -2.30
CA HIS A 32 10.07 -9.30 -3.21
C HIS A 32 11.44 -9.22 -2.53
N HIS A 33 11.81 -8.03 -2.06
CA HIS A 33 13.04 -7.72 -1.32
C HIS A 33 14.32 -8.28 -1.99
N GLN A 34 14.43 -8.11 -3.33
CA GLN A 34 15.57 -8.59 -4.12
C GLN A 34 16.11 -7.54 -5.10
N CYS A 35 15.50 -6.34 -5.13
CA CYS A 35 15.95 -5.28 -6.02
C CYS A 35 17.34 -4.81 -5.59
N LYS A 36 18.34 -4.87 -6.48
CA LYS A 36 19.74 -4.53 -6.18
C LYS A 36 19.99 -3.09 -5.71
N PHE A 37 19.10 -2.18 -6.05
CA PHE A 37 19.24 -0.75 -5.70
C PHE A 37 18.49 -0.38 -4.42
N CYS A 38 17.64 -1.29 -3.89
CA CYS A 38 16.70 -0.96 -2.83
C CYS A 38 17.22 -1.43 -1.48
N THR A 39 17.43 -0.48 -0.58
CA THR A 39 17.80 -0.70 0.82
C THR A 39 16.64 -0.43 1.78
N LEU A 40 15.45 -0.10 1.23
CA LEU A 40 14.26 0.09 2.04
C LEU A 40 13.90 -1.22 2.75
N TYR A 41 13.63 -1.14 4.03
CA TYR A 41 13.28 -2.29 4.87
C TYR A 41 14.44 -3.24 5.24
N ASP A 42 15.70 -2.84 5.02
CA ASP A 42 16.86 -3.58 5.55
C ASP A 42 16.96 -3.46 7.07
N ASP A 43 16.26 -2.47 7.65
CA ASP A 43 16.17 -2.17 9.08
C ASP A 43 15.15 -3.06 9.83
N VAL A 44 14.37 -3.88 9.14
CA VAL A 44 13.41 -4.78 9.80
C VAL A 44 13.92 -6.23 9.83
N PRO A 45 13.67 -6.99 10.92
CA PRO A 45 14.21 -8.35 11.10
C PRO A 45 13.42 -9.44 10.34
N PHE A 46 12.58 -9.07 9.37
CA PHE A 46 11.76 -9.97 8.58
C PHE A 46 11.61 -9.47 7.15
N LYS A 47 11.37 -10.37 6.22
CA LYS A 47 11.18 -9.99 4.81
C LYS A 47 9.87 -9.23 4.57
N PHE A 48 8.77 -9.73 5.14
CA PHE A 48 7.42 -9.16 4.95
C PHE A 48 6.49 -9.63 6.06
N ARG A 49 5.62 -8.74 6.51
CA ARG A 49 4.49 -9.07 7.38
C ARG A 49 3.26 -8.21 7.05
N THR A 50 2.07 -8.70 7.39
CA THR A 50 0.84 -7.90 7.38
C THR A 50 0.54 -7.43 8.78
N SER A 51 0.07 -6.19 8.93
CA SER A 51 -0.41 -5.70 10.22
C SER A 51 -1.66 -6.48 10.66
N PRO A 52 -1.77 -6.88 11.94
CA PRO A 52 -3.00 -7.39 12.51
C PRO A 52 -4.14 -6.37 12.40
N MET A 53 -5.37 -6.84 12.28
CA MET A 53 -6.52 -5.92 12.18
C MET A 53 -6.69 -5.09 13.46
N GLU A 54 -6.35 -5.64 14.61
CA GLU A 54 -6.38 -4.98 15.92
C GLU A 54 -5.47 -3.74 15.95
N GLU A 55 -4.25 -3.84 15.37
CA GLU A 55 -3.33 -2.71 15.22
C GLU A 55 -3.92 -1.67 14.26
N ILE A 56 -4.45 -2.10 13.11
CA ILE A 56 -5.08 -1.22 12.12
C ILE A 56 -6.26 -0.45 12.73
N GLU A 57 -7.11 -1.13 13.51
CA GLU A 57 -8.25 -0.49 14.19
C GLU A 57 -7.80 0.49 15.28
N ALA A 58 -6.75 0.16 16.03
CA ALA A 58 -6.17 1.06 17.01
C ALA A 58 -5.62 2.32 16.34
N ASP A 59 -4.88 2.18 15.24
CA ASP A 59 -4.35 3.30 14.47
C ASP A 59 -5.46 4.17 13.86
N LEU A 60 -6.53 3.56 13.35
CA LEU A 60 -7.68 4.30 12.84
C LEU A 60 -8.41 5.11 13.92
N ARG A 61 -8.50 4.55 15.13
CA ARG A 61 -9.05 5.26 16.29
C ARG A 61 -8.19 6.46 16.68
N GLU A 62 -6.89 6.27 16.66
CA GLU A 62 -5.90 7.33 16.90
C GLU A 62 -6.03 8.44 15.85
N LEU A 63 -6.07 8.08 14.55
CA LEU A 63 -6.29 9.03 13.45
C LEU A 63 -7.58 9.83 13.63
N TYR A 64 -8.66 9.19 14.03
CA TYR A 64 -9.92 9.87 14.30
C TYR A 64 -9.80 10.91 15.44
N CYS A 65 -9.08 10.58 16.50
CA CYS A 65 -8.90 11.50 17.63
C CYS A 65 -8.10 12.75 17.26
N PHE A 66 -7.12 12.65 16.38
CA PHE A 66 -6.22 13.76 16.04
C PHE A 66 -6.56 14.46 14.73
N THR A 67 -7.17 13.75 13.78
CA THR A 67 -7.52 14.26 12.46
C THR A 67 -8.89 13.74 12.00
N PRO A 68 -9.99 14.13 12.68
CA PRO A 68 -11.33 13.55 12.41
C PRO A 68 -11.83 13.86 11.00
N ASP A 69 -11.31 14.90 10.36
CA ASP A 69 -11.72 15.37 9.03
C ASP A 69 -10.93 14.75 7.87
N VAL A 70 -10.21 13.65 8.12
CA VAL A 70 -9.46 12.93 7.08
C VAL A 70 -10.39 12.50 5.94
N THR A 71 -10.05 12.95 4.72
CA THR A 71 -10.76 12.57 3.49
C THR A 71 -9.99 11.56 2.64
N ARG A 72 -8.69 11.40 2.91
CA ARG A 72 -7.80 10.51 2.21
C ARG A 72 -6.81 9.84 3.15
N ILE A 73 -6.69 8.52 3.03
CA ILE A 73 -5.60 7.76 3.65
C ILE A 73 -4.68 7.18 2.58
N PHE A 74 -3.41 7.02 2.91
CA PHE A 74 -2.46 6.28 2.11
C PHE A 74 -1.95 5.07 2.90
N LEU A 75 -2.19 3.87 2.36
CA LEU A 75 -1.73 2.64 2.97
C LEU A 75 -0.24 2.49 2.75
N VAL A 76 0.51 2.39 3.85
CA VAL A 76 1.96 2.29 3.83
C VAL A 76 2.47 0.88 4.12
N GLY A 77 3.71 0.67 3.79
CA GLY A 77 4.46 -0.55 3.65
C GLY A 77 5.07 -0.60 2.26
N ALA A 78 5.85 -1.62 1.90
CA ALA A 78 6.47 -1.65 0.58
C ALA A 78 5.45 -1.81 -0.55
N ASN A 79 4.50 -2.70 -0.37
CA ASN A 79 3.51 -3.06 -1.39
C ASN A 79 2.18 -3.54 -0.76
N PRO A 80 1.43 -2.65 -0.10
CA PRO A 80 0.14 -3.00 0.50
C PRO A 80 -0.85 -3.66 -0.47
N PHE A 81 -0.76 -3.34 -1.77
CA PHE A 81 -1.66 -3.89 -2.78
C PHE A 81 -1.48 -5.40 -3.02
N VAL A 82 -0.42 -6.02 -2.47
CA VAL A 82 -0.24 -7.50 -2.46
C VAL A 82 -1.31 -8.22 -1.65
N LEU A 83 -1.94 -7.52 -0.69
CA LEU A 83 -3.01 -8.09 0.13
C LEU A 83 -4.16 -8.58 -0.77
N THR A 84 -4.85 -9.62 -0.31
CA THR A 84 -6.04 -10.15 -1.01
C THR A 84 -7.10 -9.06 -1.14
N THR A 85 -7.91 -9.15 -2.18
CA THR A 85 -9.05 -8.25 -2.41
C THR A 85 -9.96 -8.19 -1.20
N GLU A 86 -10.23 -9.32 -0.56
CA GLU A 86 -11.04 -9.39 0.66
C GLU A 86 -10.41 -8.59 1.81
N LYS A 87 -9.11 -8.73 2.03
CA LYS A 87 -8.40 -8.01 3.10
C LYS A 87 -8.38 -6.50 2.84
N LEU A 88 -8.12 -6.08 1.59
CA LEU A 88 -8.19 -4.68 1.18
C LEU A 88 -9.61 -4.09 1.38
N ARG A 89 -10.66 -4.85 1.03
CA ARG A 89 -12.05 -4.46 1.28
C ARG A 89 -12.33 -4.28 2.77
N LYS A 90 -11.90 -5.25 3.60
CA LYS A 90 -12.07 -5.17 5.05
C LYS A 90 -11.39 -3.91 5.61
N ILE A 91 -10.16 -3.62 5.19
CA ILE A 91 -9.44 -2.40 5.59
C ILE A 91 -10.22 -1.14 5.18
N ALA A 92 -10.69 -1.06 3.93
CA ALA A 92 -11.46 0.09 3.45
C ALA A 92 -12.76 0.29 4.24
N TYR A 93 -13.50 -0.79 4.49
CA TYR A 93 -14.73 -0.76 5.27
C TYR A 93 -14.46 -0.29 6.70
N THR A 94 -13.50 -0.89 7.38
CA THR A 94 -13.13 -0.51 8.74
C THR A 94 -12.66 0.94 8.82
N ALA A 95 -11.82 1.38 7.86
CA ALA A 95 -11.37 2.77 7.82
C ALA A 95 -12.52 3.77 7.70
N LYS A 96 -13.54 3.47 6.89
CA LYS A 96 -14.74 4.32 6.74
C LYS A 96 -15.65 4.31 7.97
N GLN A 97 -15.59 3.26 8.80
CA GLN A 97 -16.33 3.25 10.08
C GLN A 97 -15.72 4.20 11.11
N TYR A 98 -14.40 4.34 11.14
CA TYR A 98 -13.70 5.25 12.04
C TYR A 98 -13.61 6.67 11.47
N LEU A 99 -13.26 6.81 10.19
CA LEU A 99 -13.03 8.08 9.52
C LEU A 99 -14.24 8.42 8.62
N HIS A 100 -15.27 9.01 9.21
CA HIS A 100 -16.56 9.22 8.55
C HIS A 100 -16.51 10.11 7.30
N ARG A 101 -15.46 10.92 7.13
CA ARG A 101 -15.26 11.76 5.95
C ARG A 101 -14.32 11.14 4.91
N LEU A 102 -13.84 9.92 5.15
CA LEU A 102 -12.93 9.23 4.26
C LEU A 102 -13.59 8.92 2.91
N GLN A 103 -13.03 9.45 1.85
CA GLN A 103 -13.50 9.29 0.46
C GLN A 103 -12.60 8.36 -0.33
N THR A 104 -11.28 8.49 -0.17
CA THR A 104 -10.30 7.85 -1.05
C THR A 104 -9.14 7.21 -0.30
N ILE A 105 -8.61 6.14 -0.91
CA ILE A 105 -7.51 5.35 -0.39
C ILE A 105 -6.46 5.21 -1.49
N GLY A 106 -5.21 5.56 -1.16
CA GLY A 106 -4.05 5.28 -2.00
C GLY A 106 -3.17 4.20 -1.40
N CYS A 107 -2.30 3.57 -2.20
CA CYS A 107 -1.30 2.63 -1.70
C CYS A 107 -0.16 2.41 -2.69
N PHE A 108 0.92 1.81 -2.21
CA PHE A 108 1.98 1.28 -3.07
C PHE A 108 1.63 -0.09 -3.62
N ALA A 109 2.13 -0.37 -4.82
CA ALA A 109 2.06 -1.68 -5.46
C ALA A 109 3.33 -1.99 -6.26
N ARG A 110 3.57 -3.28 -6.48
CA ARG A 110 4.41 -3.81 -7.54
C ARG A 110 3.54 -4.29 -8.69
N ILE A 111 4.08 -4.40 -9.88
CA ILE A 111 3.38 -4.98 -11.04
C ILE A 111 2.80 -6.37 -10.70
N THR A 112 3.59 -7.21 -10.03
CA THR A 112 3.19 -8.56 -9.60
C THR A 112 2.04 -8.60 -8.59
N ASP A 113 1.69 -7.49 -7.92
CA ASP A 113 0.58 -7.44 -6.97
C ASP A 113 -0.79 -7.28 -7.68
N ILE A 114 -0.75 -6.82 -8.94
CA ILE A 114 -1.95 -6.62 -9.77
C ILE A 114 -2.34 -7.93 -10.46
N THR A 115 -1.35 -8.72 -10.87
CA THR A 115 -1.53 -9.97 -11.64
C THR A 115 -2.61 -10.91 -11.07
N PRO A 116 -2.66 -11.22 -9.76
CA PRO A 116 -3.62 -12.16 -9.21
C PRO A 116 -5.05 -11.63 -9.07
N LYS A 117 -5.27 -10.32 -9.27
CA LYS A 117 -6.58 -9.71 -9.12
C LYS A 117 -7.33 -9.67 -10.45
N SER A 118 -8.59 -10.09 -10.48
CA SER A 118 -9.44 -9.96 -11.67
C SER A 118 -9.86 -8.51 -11.92
N ILE A 119 -10.34 -8.21 -13.12
CA ILE A 119 -10.90 -6.89 -13.46
C ILE A 119 -12.10 -6.56 -12.55
N GLU A 120 -12.93 -7.54 -12.23
CA GLU A 120 -14.08 -7.39 -11.34
C GLU A 120 -13.63 -7.04 -9.92
N GLU A 121 -12.57 -7.68 -9.43
CA GLU A 121 -11.97 -7.36 -8.13
C GLU A 121 -11.40 -5.94 -8.10
N LEU A 122 -10.70 -5.52 -9.17
CA LEU A 122 -10.17 -4.16 -9.28
C LEU A 122 -11.30 -3.12 -9.31
N LYS A 123 -12.36 -3.34 -10.10
CA LYS A 123 -13.56 -2.50 -10.09
C LYS A 123 -14.20 -2.42 -8.72
N HIS A 124 -14.26 -3.56 -8.02
CA HIS A 124 -14.79 -3.61 -6.67
C HIS A 124 -13.93 -2.82 -5.67
N LEU A 125 -12.61 -2.96 -5.73
CA LEU A 125 -11.70 -2.14 -4.91
C LEU A 125 -11.86 -0.64 -5.22
N ARG A 126 -12.03 -0.28 -6.50
CA ARG A 126 -12.34 1.11 -6.90
C ARG A 126 -13.61 1.61 -6.22
N SER A 127 -14.67 0.82 -6.19
CA SER A 127 -15.94 1.17 -5.50
C SER A 127 -15.78 1.29 -3.98
N CYS A 128 -14.81 0.58 -3.39
CA CYS A 128 -14.46 0.72 -1.97
C CYS A 128 -13.70 2.00 -1.65
N GLY A 129 -13.21 2.74 -2.68
CA GLY A 129 -12.50 4.00 -2.52
C GLY A 129 -11.02 3.97 -2.91
N TYR A 130 -10.49 2.83 -3.34
CA TYR A 130 -9.13 2.76 -3.88
C TYR A 130 -9.06 3.51 -5.22
N ASN A 131 -8.40 4.66 -5.24
CA ASN A 131 -8.36 5.53 -6.41
C ASN A 131 -6.95 5.98 -6.82
N GLY A 132 -5.93 5.53 -6.11
CA GLY A 132 -4.53 5.86 -6.41
C GLY A 132 -3.62 4.72 -6.05
N ILE A 133 -2.99 4.10 -7.06
CA ILE A 133 -1.99 3.05 -6.88
C ILE A 133 -0.66 3.58 -7.40
N THR A 134 0.32 3.69 -6.51
CA THR A 134 1.69 4.09 -6.87
C THR A 134 2.49 2.83 -7.16
N ILE A 135 2.91 2.68 -8.41
CA ILE A 135 3.58 1.46 -8.89
C ILE A 135 5.06 1.76 -9.16
N GLY A 136 5.95 0.99 -8.55
CA GLY A 136 7.39 1.07 -8.81
C GLY A 136 7.76 0.37 -10.13
N VAL A 137 7.53 1.03 -11.25
CA VAL A 137 7.87 0.51 -12.61
C VAL A 137 9.37 0.58 -12.87
N GLU A 138 10.01 1.68 -12.53
CA GLU A 138 11.42 2.08 -12.69
C GLU A 138 11.81 2.34 -14.15
N THR A 139 11.60 1.37 -15.07
CA THR A 139 11.96 1.46 -16.48
C THR A 139 11.10 0.51 -17.33
N GLY A 140 11.06 0.74 -18.65
CA GLY A 140 10.51 -0.19 -19.65
C GLY A 140 11.56 -1.02 -20.38
N ASP A 141 12.83 -0.97 -19.96
CA ASP A 141 13.94 -1.72 -20.54
C ASP A 141 14.12 -3.05 -19.82
N ASP A 142 13.98 -4.18 -20.53
CA ASP A 142 14.03 -5.52 -19.96
C ASP A 142 15.42 -5.91 -19.46
N GLU A 143 16.49 -5.43 -20.07
CA GLU A 143 17.85 -5.69 -19.60
C GLU A 143 18.08 -4.97 -18.26
N ALA A 144 17.64 -3.72 -18.16
CA ALA A 144 17.72 -2.96 -16.91
C ALA A 144 16.82 -3.56 -15.81
N LEU A 145 15.59 -3.99 -16.12
CA LEU A 145 14.70 -4.68 -15.18
C LEU A 145 15.33 -5.97 -14.66
N SER A 146 15.94 -6.77 -15.55
CA SER A 146 16.66 -7.98 -15.19
C SER A 146 17.88 -7.67 -14.32
N PHE A 147 18.70 -6.69 -14.73
CA PHE A 147 19.87 -6.26 -13.96
C PHE A 147 19.50 -5.80 -12.55
N MET A 148 18.41 -5.04 -12.41
CA MET A 148 17.90 -4.56 -11.12
C MET A 148 17.18 -5.64 -10.29
N HIS A 149 16.96 -6.82 -10.83
CA HIS A 149 16.19 -7.91 -10.20
C HIS A 149 14.75 -7.50 -9.86
N LYS A 150 14.04 -6.82 -10.78
CA LYS A 150 12.66 -6.37 -10.53
C LYS A 150 11.65 -7.54 -10.49
N GLY A 151 11.93 -8.64 -11.21
CA GLY A 151 11.11 -9.85 -11.23
C GLY A 151 9.86 -9.75 -12.10
N TYR A 152 9.86 -8.85 -13.08
CA TYR A 152 8.84 -8.69 -14.15
C TYR A 152 9.48 -8.05 -15.38
N THR A 153 8.79 -8.12 -16.52
CA THR A 153 9.21 -7.60 -17.82
C THR A 153 8.42 -6.35 -18.21
N SER A 154 8.86 -5.66 -19.26
CA SER A 154 8.12 -4.54 -19.86
C SER A 154 6.74 -4.96 -20.37
N SER A 155 6.60 -6.19 -20.88
CA SER A 155 5.32 -6.76 -21.27
C SER A 155 4.37 -6.91 -20.07
N ASP A 156 4.86 -7.42 -18.93
CA ASP A 156 4.06 -7.50 -17.70
C ASP A 156 3.60 -6.12 -17.24
N ILE A 157 4.48 -5.10 -17.35
CA ILE A 157 4.13 -3.73 -17.00
C ILE A 157 2.95 -3.24 -17.85
N LEU A 158 3.05 -3.38 -19.17
CA LEU A 158 2.01 -2.95 -20.10
C LEU A 158 0.68 -3.67 -19.82
N GLU A 159 0.72 -5.00 -19.68
CA GLU A 159 -0.46 -5.82 -19.41
C GLU A 159 -1.17 -5.38 -18.12
N GLN A 160 -0.41 -5.27 -17.02
CA GLN A 160 -1.03 -4.94 -15.73
C GLN A 160 -1.47 -3.47 -15.64
N CYS A 161 -0.77 -2.54 -16.30
CA CYS A 161 -1.22 -1.15 -16.37
C CYS A 161 -2.49 -0.99 -17.21
N HIS A 162 -2.65 -1.74 -18.30
CA HIS A 162 -3.89 -1.74 -19.08
C HIS A 162 -5.07 -2.37 -18.34
N LYS A 163 -4.81 -3.22 -17.37
CA LYS A 163 -5.82 -3.88 -16.56
C LYS A 163 -6.43 -2.95 -15.50
N LEU A 164 -5.68 -1.92 -15.05
CA LEU A 164 -6.11 -0.92 -14.05
C LEU A 164 -7.00 0.17 -14.63
#